data_4b777f1c09ea4634ea102ac9751d3fd0
#
_entry.id   4b777f1c09ea4634ea102ac9751d3fd0
#
_cell.length_a   1.000
_cell.length_b   1.000
_cell.length_c   1.000
_cell.angle_alpha   90.00
_cell.angle_beta   90.00
_cell.angle_gamma   90.00
#
_symmetry.space_group_name_H-M   'P 1'
#
loop_
_entity.id
_entity.type
_entity.pdbx_description
1 polymer ?
#
loop_
_entity_poly.entity_id
_entity_poly.type
_entity_poly.pdbx_seq_one_letter_code
_entity_poly.pdbx_strand_id
1 'polypeptide(L)'
;MPKAYEEAGVSVEAGYEVVKRIKSHVARTNRPGVVGGIGGFGGLFDLASLGYKEPVLISGTDGVGTKLVVAKMANKHDTIGIDCVAMCVNDIAAQGAQPLFFLDYIACGKNDPAVLEQVVSGVAD
;
A
#
# COMPACT_ATOMS: atom_id res chain seq x y z
N MET A 1 23.26 13.68 -5.84
CA MET A 1 22.02 14.47 -6.03
C MET A 1 22.28 15.94 -5.70
N PRO A 2 21.57 16.90 -6.31
CA PRO A 2 21.62 18.28 -5.83
C PRO A 2 21.11 18.34 -4.39
N LYS A 3 21.85 19.00 -3.49
CA LYS A 3 21.49 19.18 -2.06
C LYS A 3 20.05 19.67 -1.83
N ALA A 4 19.52 20.47 -2.76
CA ALA A 4 18.18 21.03 -2.68
C ALA A 4 17.05 19.95 -2.60
N TYR A 5 17.22 18.80 -3.24
CA TYR A 5 16.25 17.71 -3.16
C TYR A 5 16.31 17.00 -1.81
N GLU A 6 17.52 16.80 -1.28
CA GLU A 6 17.70 16.20 0.05
C GLU A 6 17.16 17.10 1.16
N GLU A 7 17.40 18.41 1.06
CA GLU A 7 16.86 19.42 1.97
C GLU A 7 15.32 19.49 1.93
N ALA A 8 14.72 19.20 0.76
CA ALA A 8 13.27 19.07 0.60
C ALA A 8 12.70 17.71 1.06
N GLY A 9 13.52 16.83 1.61
CA GLY A 9 13.10 15.50 2.09
C GLY A 9 12.99 14.44 0.99
N VAL A 10 13.47 14.73 -0.21
CA VAL A 10 13.44 13.80 -1.36
C VAL A 10 14.81 13.13 -1.50
N SER A 11 14.86 11.82 -1.29
CA SER A 11 16.05 10.99 -1.50
C SER A 11 15.71 9.79 -2.38
N VAL A 12 16.43 9.63 -3.48
CA VAL A 12 16.28 8.47 -4.37
C VAL A 12 16.78 7.20 -3.68
N GLU A 13 17.86 7.31 -2.93
CA GLU A 13 18.47 6.22 -2.16
C GLU A 13 17.49 5.71 -1.09
N ALA A 14 16.84 6.60 -0.36
CA ALA A 14 15.79 6.23 0.58
C ALA A 14 14.61 5.55 -0.13
N GLY A 15 14.23 6.00 -1.32
CA GLY A 15 13.21 5.36 -2.15
C GLY A 15 13.58 3.92 -2.51
N TYR A 16 14.80 3.67 -2.96
CA TYR A 16 15.29 2.33 -3.24
C TYR A 16 15.35 1.44 -1.99
N GLU A 17 15.75 2.00 -0.86
CA GLU A 17 15.76 1.27 0.41
C GLU A 17 14.35 0.88 0.85
N VAL A 18 13.35 1.77 0.72
CA VAL A 18 11.94 1.43 0.95
C VAL A 18 11.52 0.25 0.09
N VAL A 19 11.72 0.33 -1.23
CA VAL A 19 11.34 -0.75 -2.16
C VAL A 19 12.00 -2.07 -1.78
N LYS A 20 13.27 -2.04 -1.36
CA LYS A 20 13.98 -3.24 -0.90
C LYS A 20 13.34 -3.84 0.33
N ARG A 21 13.00 -3.02 1.34
CA ARG A 21 12.43 -3.46 2.61
C ARG A 21 11.02 -4.03 2.46
N ILE A 22 10.18 -3.39 1.65
CA ILE A 22 8.79 -3.80 1.50
C ILE A 22 8.57 -5.05 0.64
N LYS A 23 9.57 -5.51 -0.12
CA LYS A 23 9.44 -6.66 -1.03
C LYS A 23 8.87 -7.92 -0.37
N SER A 24 9.32 -8.26 0.84
CA SER A 24 8.85 -9.44 1.56
C SER A 24 7.41 -9.27 2.03
N HIS A 25 7.04 -8.06 2.46
CA HIS A 25 5.67 -7.75 2.88
C HIS A 25 4.70 -7.84 1.69
N VAL A 26 5.06 -7.25 0.55
CA VAL A 26 4.27 -7.34 -0.68
C VAL A 26 4.16 -8.79 -1.16
N ALA A 27 5.26 -9.56 -1.14
CA ALA A 27 5.25 -10.94 -1.61
C ALA A 27 4.29 -11.84 -0.83
N ARG A 28 4.06 -11.61 0.45
CA ARG A 28 3.12 -12.42 1.26
C ARG A 28 1.64 -12.15 0.92
N THR A 29 1.34 -11.08 0.20
CA THR A 29 -0.03 -10.77 -0.28
C THR A 29 -0.34 -11.41 -1.64
N ASN A 30 0.62 -12.10 -2.26
CA ASN A 30 0.42 -12.72 -3.56
C ASN A 30 -0.70 -13.78 -3.50
N ARG A 31 -1.58 -13.71 -4.51
CA ARG A 31 -2.72 -14.62 -4.69
C ARG A 31 -2.96 -14.87 -6.18
N PRO A 32 -3.79 -15.85 -6.55
CA PRO A 32 -4.19 -16.04 -7.94
C PRO A 32 -4.73 -14.74 -8.54
N GLY A 33 -4.30 -14.40 -9.74
CA GLY A 33 -4.61 -13.14 -10.42
C GLY A 33 -3.51 -12.08 -10.34
N VAL A 34 -2.66 -12.08 -9.32
CA VAL A 34 -1.54 -11.14 -9.24
C VAL A 34 -0.50 -11.49 -10.30
N VAL A 35 -0.16 -10.53 -11.17
CA VAL A 35 0.83 -10.68 -12.23
C VAL A 35 2.01 -9.75 -11.98
N GLY A 36 3.21 -10.31 -11.92
CA GLY A 36 4.44 -9.54 -11.68
C GLY A 36 4.72 -9.26 -10.21
N GLY A 37 5.53 -8.24 -9.95
CA GLY A 37 5.96 -7.80 -8.61
C GLY A 37 6.05 -6.29 -8.53
N ILE A 38 6.51 -5.78 -7.39
CA ILE A 38 6.73 -4.34 -7.21
C ILE A 38 7.90 -3.83 -8.05
N GLY A 39 7.81 -2.58 -8.50
CA GLY A 39 8.82 -1.88 -9.30
C GLY A 39 8.40 -1.60 -10.74
N GLY A 40 7.21 -2.02 -11.15
CA GLY A 40 6.58 -1.61 -12.42
C GLY A 40 5.84 -0.27 -12.29
N PHE A 41 5.27 0.17 -13.41
CA PHE A 41 4.49 1.41 -13.46
C PHE A 41 3.02 1.25 -13.04
N GLY A 42 2.59 0.02 -12.75
CA GLY A 42 1.23 -0.27 -12.30
C GLY A 42 1.09 -1.70 -11.79
N GLY A 43 0.03 -1.94 -11.02
CA GLY A 43 -0.35 -3.28 -10.60
C GLY A 43 -1.09 -4.00 -11.74
N LEU A 44 -0.68 -5.24 -12.02
CA LEU A 44 -1.34 -6.10 -12.99
C LEU A 44 -2.14 -7.17 -12.24
N PHE A 45 -3.40 -7.34 -12.64
CA PHE A 45 -4.26 -8.37 -12.07
C PHE A 45 -5.06 -9.08 -13.17
N ASP A 46 -4.90 -10.39 -13.27
CA ASP A 46 -5.60 -11.22 -14.25
C ASP A 46 -6.93 -11.73 -13.69
N LEU A 47 -8.03 -11.12 -14.13
CA LEU A 47 -9.37 -11.52 -13.73
C LEU A 47 -9.77 -12.89 -14.30
N ALA A 48 -9.24 -13.28 -15.47
CA ALA A 48 -9.58 -14.55 -16.12
C ALA A 48 -9.15 -15.75 -15.25
N SER A 49 -8.04 -15.60 -14.52
CA SER A 49 -7.54 -16.64 -13.60
C SER A 49 -8.52 -17.01 -12.48
N LEU A 50 -9.49 -16.14 -12.18
CA LEU A 50 -10.49 -16.35 -11.14
C LEU A 50 -11.80 -16.99 -11.62
N GLY A 51 -11.93 -17.22 -12.93
CA GLY A 51 -13.06 -17.91 -13.53
C GLY A 51 -14.38 -17.13 -13.54
N TYR A 52 -14.36 -15.82 -13.36
CA TYR A 52 -15.55 -14.97 -13.48
C TYR A 52 -16.02 -14.91 -14.94
N LYS A 53 -17.33 -15.06 -15.15
CA LYS A 53 -17.91 -15.05 -16.51
C LYS A 53 -18.15 -13.63 -17.02
N GLU A 54 -18.71 -12.79 -16.21
CA GLU A 54 -19.08 -11.39 -16.53
C GLU A 54 -18.77 -10.50 -15.34
N PRO A 55 -17.49 -10.24 -15.03
CA PRO A 55 -17.13 -9.50 -13.84
C PRO A 55 -17.45 -8.02 -13.99
N VAL A 56 -17.97 -7.44 -12.90
CA VAL A 56 -18.07 -6.00 -12.72
C VAL A 56 -17.07 -5.60 -11.64
N LEU A 57 -16.21 -4.62 -11.93
CA LEU A 57 -15.24 -4.10 -10.97
C LEU A 57 -15.86 -3.01 -10.12
N ILE A 58 -15.67 -3.13 -8.81
CA ILE A 58 -15.95 -2.08 -7.83
C ILE A 58 -14.60 -1.60 -7.29
N SER A 59 -14.37 -0.31 -7.32
CA SER A 59 -13.17 0.31 -6.74
C SER A 59 -13.59 1.30 -5.67
N GLY A 60 -12.88 1.29 -4.56
CA GLY A 60 -13.02 2.24 -3.47
C GLY A 60 -11.66 2.79 -3.07
N THR A 61 -11.64 4.01 -2.60
CA THR A 61 -10.45 4.63 -2.01
C THR A 61 -10.85 5.34 -0.73
N ASP A 62 -10.04 5.20 0.30
CA ASP A 62 -10.24 5.88 1.57
C ASP A 62 -8.89 6.14 2.24
N GLY A 63 -8.89 6.92 3.29
CA GLY A 63 -7.72 7.23 4.09
C GLY A 63 -8.00 7.06 5.59
N VAL A 64 -6.94 7.06 6.37
CA VAL A 64 -7.01 6.85 7.82
C VAL A 64 -7.30 8.14 8.61
N GLY A 65 -7.29 9.29 7.93
CA GLY A 65 -7.59 10.58 8.55
C GLY A 65 -6.66 10.93 9.71
N THR A 66 -7.23 11.48 10.77
CA THR A 66 -6.50 11.94 11.97
C THR A 66 -5.87 10.82 12.80
N LYS A 67 -6.19 9.55 12.54
CA LYS A 67 -5.55 8.39 13.18
C LYS A 67 -4.04 8.34 12.94
N LEU A 68 -3.56 8.91 11.81
CA LEU A 68 -2.13 9.11 11.54
C LEU A 68 -1.43 9.97 12.62
N VAL A 69 -2.11 10.97 13.17
CA VAL A 69 -1.55 11.80 14.25
C VAL A 69 -1.31 10.95 15.48
N VAL A 70 -2.26 10.08 15.83
CA VAL A 70 -2.13 9.15 16.96
C VAL A 70 -0.97 8.17 16.74
N ALA A 71 -0.86 7.59 15.53
CA ALA A 71 0.25 6.70 15.19
C ALA A 71 1.61 7.39 15.34
N LYS A 72 1.72 8.65 14.93
CA LYS A 72 2.94 9.47 15.10
C LYS A 72 3.23 9.74 16.56
N MET A 73 2.24 10.13 17.36
CA MET A 73 2.41 10.41 18.79
C MET A 73 2.83 9.15 19.56
N ALA A 74 2.29 7.99 19.20
CA ALA A 74 2.63 6.71 19.80
C ALA A 74 3.93 6.11 19.25
N ASN A 75 4.49 6.69 18.18
CA ASN A 75 5.60 6.12 17.39
C ASN A 75 5.37 4.65 17.02
N LYS A 76 4.12 4.34 16.63
CA LYS A 76 3.68 2.98 16.24
C LYS A 76 3.02 3.05 14.86
N HIS A 77 3.67 2.47 13.86
CA HIS A 77 3.29 2.63 12.45
C HIS A 77 2.84 1.35 11.78
N ASP A 78 2.98 0.20 12.42
CA ASP A 78 2.69 -1.13 11.88
C ASP A 78 1.20 -1.50 11.89
N THR A 79 0.34 -0.73 12.55
CA THR A 79 -1.11 -1.00 12.61
C THR A 79 -1.95 -0.08 11.74
N ILE A 80 -1.43 1.09 11.35
CA ILE A 80 -2.19 2.06 10.56
C ILE A 80 -2.51 1.54 9.15
N GLY A 81 -1.66 0.67 8.59
CA GLY A 81 -1.89 0.03 7.31
C GLY A 81 -3.08 -0.93 7.34
N ILE A 82 -3.25 -1.67 8.43
CA ILE A 82 -4.42 -2.56 8.65
C ILE A 82 -5.71 -1.74 8.60
N ASP A 83 -5.73 -0.62 9.30
CA ASP A 83 -6.87 0.29 9.32
C ASP A 83 -7.18 0.86 7.93
N CYS A 84 -6.16 1.27 7.19
CA CYS A 84 -6.31 1.78 5.83
C CYS A 84 -6.95 0.78 4.88
N VAL A 85 -6.49 -0.47 4.90
CA VAL A 85 -7.07 -1.54 4.08
C VAL A 85 -8.49 -1.84 4.52
N ALA A 86 -8.76 -1.92 5.82
CA ALA A 86 -10.09 -2.18 6.35
C ALA A 86 -11.10 -1.11 5.92
N MET A 87 -10.73 0.17 5.92
CA MET A 87 -11.60 1.26 5.45
C MET A 87 -12.02 1.03 3.98
N CYS A 88 -11.07 0.73 3.09
CA CYS A 88 -11.37 0.48 1.68
C CYS A 88 -12.14 -0.82 1.45
N VAL A 89 -11.77 -1.89 2.14
CA VAL A 89 -12.41 -3.22 2.01
C VAL A 89 -13.86 -3.19 2.49
N ASN A 90 -14.15 -2.49 3.58
CA ASN A 90 -15.51 -2.39 4.11
C ASN A 90 -16.45 -1.71 3.09
N ASP A 91 -15.99 -0.69 2.37
CA ASP A 91 -16.80 0.00 1.37
C ASP A 91 -17.16 -0.90 0.20
N ILE A 92 -16.19 -1.64 -0.35
CA ILE A 92 -16.48 -2.56 -1.45
C ILE A 92 -17.29 -3.79 -0.98
N ALA A 93 -17.06 -4.27 0.23
CA ALA A 93 -17.82 -5.38 0.81
C ALA A 93 -19.29 -4.99 1.02
N ALA A 94 -19.58 -3.74 1.41
CA ALA A 94 -20.94 -3.22 1.52
C ALA A 94 -21.72 -3.26 0.20
N GLN A 95 -21.00 -3.23 -0.94
CA GLN A 95 -21.56 -3.41 -2.28
C GLN A 95 -21.64 -4.89 -2.73
N GLY A 96 -21.25 -5.83 -1.87
CA GLY A 96 -21.21 -7.25 -2.18
C GLY A 96 -19.99 -7.69 -3.02
N ALA A 97 -18.96 -6.87 -3.11
CA ALA A 97 -17.76 -7.18 -3.87
C ALA A 97 -16.73 -7.97 -3.07
N GLN A 98 -15.97 -8.79 -3.77
CA GLN A 98 -14.80 -9.49 -3.21
C GLN A 98 -13.54 -8.64 -3.40
N PRO A 99 -12.74 -8.41 -2.34
CA PRO A 99 -11.43 -7.77 -2.49
C PRO A 99 -10.51 -8.58 -3.40
N LEU A 100 -9.91 -7.94 -4.38
CA LEU A 100 -9.01 -8.56 -5.34
C LEU A 100 -7.56 -8.16 -5.11
N PHE A 101 -7.30 -6.86 -5.06
CA PHE A 101 -5.99 -6.28 -4.83
C PHE A 101 -6.13 -4.91 -4.17
N PHE A 102 -5.07 -4.41 -3.61
CA PHE A 102 -4.98 -3.10 -3.00
C PHE A 102 -3.87 -2.28 -3.65
N LEU A 103 -4.14 -1.03 -3.92
CA LEU A 103 -3.15 -0.05 -4.38
C LEU A 103 -3.06 1.05 -3.35
N ASP A 104 -1.86 1.41 -2.95
CA ASP A 104 -1.61 2.48 -2.01
C ASP A 104 -0.79 3.62 -2.62
N TYR A 105 -1.00 4.80 -2.10
CA TYR A 105 -0.17 5.96 -2.32
C TYR A 105 0.19 6.59 -0.98
N ILE A 106 1.48 6.63 -0.68
CA ILE A 106 1.98 7.17 0.58
C ILE A 106 2.64 8.52 0.34
N ALA A 107 1.92 9.60 0.67
CA ALA A 107 2.47 10.94 0.68
C ALA A 107 3.17 11.21 2.01
N CYS A 108 4.43 11.59 1.98
CA CYS A 108 5.20 11.90 3.18
C CYS A 108 6.09 13.13 2.97
N GLY A 109 6.25 13.93 4.02
CA GLY A 109 7.15 15.09 4.00
C GLY A 109 8.63 14.70 4.02
N LYS A 110 8.95 13.56 4.63
CA LYS A 110 10.26 12.94 4.64
C LYS A 110 10.14 11.45 4.42
N ASN A 111 10.91 10.93 3.49
CA ASN A 111 10.97 9.49 3.24
C ASN A 111 11.86 8.82 4.31
N ASP A 112 11.21 8.20 5.31
CA ASP A 112 11.87 7.36 6.33
C ASP A 112 11.60 5.89 6.03
N PRO A 113 12.59 5.13 5.54
CA PRO A 113 12.40 3.74 5.14
C PRO A 113 11.90 2.83 6.27
N ALA A 114 12.30 3.08 7.51
CA ALA A 114 11.88 2.26 8.65
C ALA A 114 10.40 2.48 9.01
N VAL A 115 9.93 3.71 8.91
CA VAL A 115 8.51 4.05 9.12
C VAL A 115 7.64 3.51 7.98
N LEU A 116 8.07 3.71 6.74
CA LEU A 116 7.31 3.27 5.57
C LEU A 116 7.24 1.73 5.48
N GLU A 117 8.31 1.03 5.86
CA GLU A 117 8.29 -0.43 5.98
C GLU A 117 7.20 -0.91 6.95
N GLN A 118 7.08 -0.28 8.13
CA GLN A 118 6.04 -0.63 9.11
C GLN A 118 4.64 -0.37 8.56
N VAL A 119 4.42 0.77 7.90
CA VAL A 119 3.13 1.07 7.27
C VAL A 119 2.75 0.01 6.25
N VAL A 120 3.67 -0.35 5.35
CA VAL A 120 3.41 -1.38 4.32
C VAL A 120 3.27 -2.77 4.94
N SER A 121 3.98 -3.07 6.03
CA SER A 121 3.74 -4.31 6.79
C SER A 121 2.28 -4.41 7.25
N GLY A 122 1.75 -3.35 7.84
CA GLY A 122 0.35 -3.30 8.25
C GLY A 122 -0.64 -3.36 7.08
N VAL A 123 -0.31 -2.79 5.92
CA VAL A 123 -1.13 -2.94 4.71
C VAL A 123 -1.18 -4.40 4.25
N ALA A 124 -0.10 -5.15 4.44
CA ALA A 124 0.01 -6.54 4.01
C ALA A 124 -0.58 -7.56 5.01
N ASP A 125 -0.85 -7.16 6.27
CA ASP A 125 -1.47 -7.98 7.32
C ASP A 125 -2.99 -8.07 7.13
#